data_5d25ea18e5128755887a1d3c51f27197
#
_entry.id   5d25ea18e5128755887a1d3c51f27197
#
_cell.length_a   1.000
_cell.length_b   1.000
_cell.length_c   1.000
_cell.angle_alpha   90.00
_cell.angle_beta   90.00
_cell.angle_gamma   90.00
#
_symmetry.space_group_name_H-M   'P 1'
#
loop_
_entity.id
_entity.type
_entity.pdbx_description
1 polymer ?
#
loop_
_entity_poly.entity_id
_entity_poly.type
_entity_poly.pdbx_seq_one_letter_code
_entity_poly.pdbx_strand_id
1 'polypeptide(L)'
;MLADWIHRGFQGKTLVYVDAHLDLQFIRDERMQRLRAAATRDEVTALEKTNHLLPDGDFVYGIENFLYAAAQLGVIDRLIWVSPPHVDIRLSPEVLDYVQQIDGVTFEELAGIRKTPESCYEATLLGLDITFCGVDGLDRLTI
;
A
#
# COMPACT_ATOMS: atom_id res chain seq x y z
N MET A 1 -14.02 -1.71 0.74
CA MET A 1 -13.11 -2.24 -0.31
C MET A 1 -12.26 -3.40 0.21
N LEU A 2 -11.42 -3.23 1.24
CA LEU A 2 -10.57 -4.32 1.78
C LEU A 2 -11.39 -5.53 2.25
N ALA A 3 -12.48 -5.30 2.97
CA ALA A 3 -13.38 -6.37 3.42
C ALA A 3 -13.96 -7.21 2.27
N ASP A 4 -14.25 -6.58 1.13
CA ASP A 4 -14.72 -7.30 -0.06
C ASP A 4 -13.63 -8.14 -0.70
N TRP A 5 -12.40 -7.65 -0.74
CA TRP A 5 -11.25 -8.41 -1.25
C TRP A 5 -10.97 -9.65 -0.40
N ILE A 6 -10.98 -9.49 0.92
CA ILE A 6 -10.82 -10.60 1.87
C ILE A 6 -11.96 -11.61 1.71
N HIS A 7 -13.20 -11.14 1.66
CA HIS A 7 -14.38 -11.99 1.51
C HIS A 7 -14.38 -12.80 0.20
N ARG A 8 -13.87 -12.21 -0.88
CA ARG A 8 -13.68 -12.88 -2.18
C ARG A 8 -12.48 -13.83 -2.21
N GLY A 9 -11.71 -13.91 -1.14
CA GLY A 9 -10.55 -14.78 -1.04
C GLY A 9 -9.37 -14.33 -1.93
N PHE A 10 -9.23 -13.02 -2.19
CA PHE A 10 -8.11 -12.51 -2.96
C PHE A 10 -6.80 -12.74 -2.20
N GLN A 11 -5.83 -13.32 -2.88
CA GLN A 11 -4.49 -13.61 -2.37
C GLN A 11 -3.47 -13.38 -3.48
N GLY A 12 -2.34 -12.74 -3.15
CA GLY A 12 -1.24 -12.53 -4.07
C GLY A 12 -1.62 -11.77 -5.34
N LYS A 13 -2.47 -10.75 -5.23
CA LYS A 13 -2.96 -10.00 -6.40
C LYS A 13 -2.05 -8.83 -6.72
N THR A 14 -1.92 -8.54 -8.02
CA THR A 14 -1.37 -7.28 -8.49
C THR A 14 -2.47 -6.23 -8.48
N LEU A 15 -2.21 -5.11 -7.81
CA LEU A 15 -3.10 -3.95 -7.82
C LEU A 15 -2.48 -2.82 -8.64
N VAL A 16 -3.24 -2.32 -9.61
CA VAL A 16 -2.93 -1.03 -10.26
C VAL A 16 -3.73 0.05 -9.56
N TYR A 17 -3.04 1.01 -8.96
CA TYR A 17 -3.63 2.04 -8.12
C TYR A 17 -3.26 3.43 -8.65
N VAL A 18 -4.28 4.17 -9.09
CA VAL A 18 -4.13 5.50 -9.67
C VAL A 18 -4.57 6.54 -8.66
N ASP A 19 -3.62 7.15 -7.97
CA ASP A 19 -3.89 8.16 -6.94
C ASP A 19 -2.68 9.09 -6.75
N ALA A 20 -2.94 10.28 -6.20
CA ALA A 20 -1.90 11.21 -5.78
C ALA A 20 -1.22 10.78 -4.47
N HIS A 21 -1.85 9.87 -3.70
CA HIS A 21 -1.38 9.36 -2.42
C HIS A 21 -1.15 7.86 -2.50
N LEU A 22 -0.21 7.36 -1.70
CA LEU A 22 0.14 5.94 -1.68
C LEU A 22 -0.80 5.09 -0.82
N ASP A 23 -1.47 5.68 0.15
CA ASP A 23 -2.38 5.00 1.10
C ASP A 23 -1.79 3.74 1.76
N LEU A 24 -0.48 3.81 2.03
CA LEU A 24 0.34 2.75 2.63
C LEU A 24 0.82 3.11 4.03
N GLN A 25 0.18 4.04 4.75
CA GLN A 25 0.63 4.41 6.08
C GLN A 25 0.72 3.21 7.00
N PHE A 26 1.78 3.18 7.79
CA PHE A 26 2.09 2.10 8.72
C PHE A 26 0.97 1.88 9.74
N ILE A 27 0.63 0.61 9.97
CA ILE A 27 -0.28 0.19 11.04
C ILE A 27 0.52 -0.66 12.03
N ARG A 28 0.52 -0.28 13.30
CA ARG A 28 1.21 -1.03 14.37
C ARG A 28 0.72 -2.47 14.43
N ASP A 29 1.62 -3.39 14.77
CA ASP A 29 1.33 -4.81 14.77
C ASP A 29 0.18 -5.21 15.70
N GLU A 30 0.06 -4.58 16.87
CA GLU A 30 -1.04 -4.84 17.81
C GLU A 30 -2.41 -4.55 17.17
N ARG A 31 -2.49 -3.51 16.32
CA ARG A 31 -3.71 -3.20 15.58
C ARG A 31 -3.93 -4.19 14.44
N MET A 32 -2.86 -4.55 13.71
CA MET A 32 -2.93 -5.58 12.65
C MET A 32 -3.38 -6.94 13.18
N GLN A 33 -3.03 -7.31 14.41
CA GLN A 33 -3.52 -8.55 15.05
C GLN A 33 -5.04 -8.58 15.14
N ARG A 34 -5.69 -7.45 15.44
CA ARG A 34 -7.15 -7.37 15.46
C ARG A 34 -7.76 -7.64 14.09
N LEU A 35 -7.14 -7.13 13.03
CA LEU A 35 -7.60 -7.37 11.66
C LEU A 35 -7.38 -8.82 11.23
N ARG A 36 -6.24 -9.44 11.62
CA ARG A 36 -5.97 -10.86 11.36
C ARG A 36 -6.93 -11.78 12.10
N ALA A 37 -7.44 -11.37 13.27
CA ALA A 37 -8.40 -12.14 14.06
C ALA A 37 -9.84 -12.03 13.54
N ALA A 38 -10.15 -11.05 12.70
CA ALA A 38 -11.47 -10.87 12.10
C ALA A 38 -11.76 -12.02 11.12
N ALA A 39 -12.82 -12.78 11.38
CA ALA A 39 -13.17 -13.99 10.61
C ALA A 39 -14.24 -13.74 9.55
N THR A 40 -15.03 -12.68 9.70
CA THR A 40 -16.15 -12.37 8.81
C THR A 40 -15.96 -11.02 8.12
N ARG A 41 -16.66 -10.83 7.00
CA ARG A 41 -16.69 -9.54 6.28
C ARG A 41 -17.16 -8.40 7.19
N ASP A 42 -18.16 -8.66 8.01
CA ASP A 42 -18.73 -7.62 8.90
C ASP A 42 -17.74 -7.23 10.01
N GLU A 43 -16.98 -8.19 10.56
CA GLU A 43 -15.92 -7.90 11.51
C GLU A 43 -14.80 -7.06 10.89
N VAL A 44 -14.37 -7.38 9.67
CA VAL A 44 -13.38 -6.57 8.94
C VAL A 44 -13.93 -5.16 8.67
N THR A 45 -15.18 -5.06 8.23
CA THR A 45 -15.83 -3.77 7.96
C THR A 45 -15.93 -2.92 9.23
N ALA A 46 -16.22 -3.52 10.37
CA ALA A 46 -16.31 -2.82 11.66
C ALA A 46 -14.97 -2.21 12.10
N LEU A 47 -13.84 -2.70 11.59
CA LEU A 47 -12.50 -2.18 11.87
C LEU A 47 -12.09 -1.04 10.92
N GLU A 48 -12.90 -0.70 9.92
CA GLU A 48 -12.64 0.37 8.98
C GLU A 48 -13.04 1.73 9.55
N LYS A 49 -12.08 2.65 9.58
CA LYS A 49 -12.32 4.06 9.90
C LYS A 49 -12.85 4.77 8.65
N THR A 50 -14.15 5.00 8.60
CA THR A 50 -14.84 5.63 7.47
C THR A 50 -14.86 7.15 7.52
N ASN A 51 -14.53 7.73 8.67
CA ASN A 51 -14.50 9.18 8.87
C ASN A 51 -13.22 9.55 9.66
N HIS A 52 -12.38 10.39 9.06
CA HIS A 52 -11.11 10.84 9.65
C HIS A 52 -11.28 11.63 10.95
N LEU A 53 -12.46 12.16 11.24
CA LEU A 53 -12.76 12.85 12.49
C LEU A 53 -13.01 11.90 13.67
N LEU A 54 -13.20 10.61 13.43
CA LEU A 54 -13.38 9.62 14.48
C LEU A 54 -12.04 9.33 15.17
N PRO A 55 -12.04 9.07 16.50
CA PRO A 55 -10.83 8.63 17.20
C PRO A 55 -10.32 7.30 16.65
N ASP A 56 -8.99 7.11 16.64
CA ASP A 56 -8.36 5.89 16.11
C ASP A 56 -8.58 4.63 16.96
N GLY A 57 -8.95 4.77 18.22
CA GLY A 57 -8.94 3.70 19.22
C GLY A 57 -9.69 2.42 18.85
N ASP A 58 -10.83 2.53 18.16
CA ASP A 58 -11.70 1.41 17.82
C ASP A 58 -11.44 0.86 16.42
N PHE A 59 -10.69 1.58 15.58
CA PHE A 59 -10.44 1.25 14.19
C PHE A 59 -9.02 0.73 13.97
N VAL A 60 -8.82 -0.02 12.89
CA VAL A 60 -7.51 -0.56 12.49
C VAL A 60 -6.99 0.09 11.23
N TYR A 61 -7.83 0.23 10.22
CA TYR A 61 -7.44 0.78 8.91
C TYR A 61 -8.46 1.81 8.42
N GLY A 62 -8.06 2.61 7.47
CA GLY A 62 -8.87 3.62 6.80
C GLY A 62 -8.35 3.89 5.41
N ILE A 63 -8.76 5.00 4.80
CA ILE A 63 -8.35 5.35 3.44
C ILE A 63 -6.83 5.52 3.33
N GLU A 64 -6.18 6.05 4.35
CA GLU A 64 -4.74 6.35 4.32
C GLU A 64 -3.83 5.12 4.45
N ASN A 65 -4.36 3.94 4.81
CA ASN A 65 -3.53 2.77 5.13
C ASN A 65 -4.14 1.41 4.76
N PHE A 66 -5.24 1.40 4.02
CA PHE A 66 -5.87 0.12 3.63
C PHE A 66 -4.99 -0.73 2.69
N LEU A 67 -4.12 -0.09 1.90
CA LEU A 67 -3.17 -0.82 1.06
C LEU A 67 -2.06 -1.49 1.89
N TYR A 68 -1.60 -0.83 2.96
CA TYR A 68 -0.70 -1.45 3.93
C TYR A 68 -1.35 -2.70 4.54
N ALA A 69 -2.59 -2.58 5.00
CA ALA A 69 -3.34 -3.70 5.55
C ALA A 69 -3.50 -4.84 4.52
N ALA A 70 -3.84 -4.53 3.27
CA ALA A 70 -3.97 -5.50 2.20
C ALA A 70 -2.65 -6.26 1.92
N ALA A 71 -1.52 -5.56 1.93
CA ALA A 71 -0.21 -6.15 1.75
C ALA A 71 0.16 -7.08 2.93
N GLN A 72 -0.02 -6.61 4.17
CA GLN A 72 0.28 -7.39 5.38
C GLN A 72 -0.61 -8.64 5.55
N LEU A 73 -1.79 -8.64 4.96
CA LEU A 73 -2.69 -9.80 4.90
C LEU A 73 -2.42 -10.72 3.70
N GLY A 74 -1.47 -10.37 2.83
CA GLY A 74 -1.18 -11.13 1.61
C GLY A 74 -2.27 -11.06 0.55
N VAL A 75 -3.21 -10.13 0.65
CA VAL A 75 -4.26 -9.90 -0.36
C VAL A 75 -3.63 -9.40 -1.66
N ILE A 76 -2.68 -8.49 -1.55
CA ILE A 76 -1.82 -8.02 -2.63
C ILE A 76 -0.36 -8.35 -2.32
N ASP A 77 0.41 -8.72 -3.34
CA ASP A 77 1.86 -8.90 -3.28
C ASP A 77 2.61 -7.97 -4.24
N ARG A 78 1.88 -7.35 -5.16
CA ARG A 78 2.41 -6.35 -6.10
C ARG A 78 1.49 -5.14 -6.19
N LEU A 79 2.09 -3.95 -6.07
CA LEU A 79 1.43 -2.67 -6.23
C LEU A 79 2.07 -1.90 -7.39
N ILE A 80 1.28 -1.52 -8.37
CA ILE A 80 1.66 -0.56 -9.40
C ILE A 80 0.96 0.74 -9.08
N TRP A 81 1.70 1.67 -8.47
CA TRP A 81 1.20 3.00 -8.18
C TRP A 81 1.42 3.93 -9.37
N VAL A 82 0.33 4.51 -9.86
CA VAL A 82 0.36 5.43 -10.98
C VAL A 82 0.03 6.83 -10.48
N SER A 83 1.04 7.70 -10.46
CA SER A 83 0.86 9.09 -10.04
C SER A 83 0.23 9.94 -11.14
N PRO A 84 -0.65 10.89 -10.78
CA PRO A 84 -1.12 11.90 -11.72
C PRO A 84 0.04 12.77 -12.25
N PRO A 85 -0.11 13.42 -13.42
CA PRO A 85 0.97 14.19 -14.05
C PRO A 85 1.57 15.33 -13.21
N HIS A 86 0.82 15.84 -12.24
CA HIS A 86 1.28 16.91 -11.35
C HIS A 86 2.09 16.41 -10.14
N VAL A 87 2.15 15.10 -9.92
CA VAL A 87 2.94 14.47 -8.86
C VAL A 87 4.26 14.01 -9.45
N ASP A 88 5.36 14.56 -8.96
CA ASP A 88 6.70 14.14 -9.37
C ASP A 88 7.03 12.79 -8.70
N ILE A 89 7.08 11.74 -9.50
CA ILE A 89 7.44 10.37 -9.04
C ILE A 89 8.94 10.15 -8.89
N ARG A 90 9.78 11.13 -9.24
CA ARG A 90 11.19 11.03 -8.84
C ARG A 90 11.19 10.84 -7.33
N LEU A 91 11.94 9.86 -6.84
CA LEU A 91 12.09 9.58 -5.40
C LEU A 91 12.18 10.90 -4.64
N SER A 92 11.01 11.50 -4.46
CA SER A 92 10.89 12.74 -3.75
C SER A 92 11.27 12.46 -2.30
N PRO A 93 11.78 13.42 -1.56
CA PRO A 93 11.97 13.28 -0.12
C PRO A 93 10.72 12.71 0.56
N GLU A 94 9.54 13.02 0.04
CA GLU A 94 8.25 12.51 0.55
C GLU A 94 8.10 11.00 0.39
N VAL A 95 8.51 10.41 -0.75
CA VAL A 95 8.50 8.96 -0.94
C VAL A 95 9.52 8.29 -0.02
N LEU A 96 10.71 8.88 0.12
CA LEU A 96 11.74 8.37 1.02
C LEU A 96 11.32 8.51 2.49
N ASP A 97 10.80 9.65 2.90
CA ASP A 97 10.27 9.86 4.25
C ASP A 97 9.14 8.87 4.55
N TYR A 98 8.30 8.63 3.57
CA TYR A 98 7.21 7.69 3.67
C TYR A 98 7.70 6.24 3.85
N VAL A 99 8.65 5.81 3.03
CA VAL A 99 9.26 4.48 3.13
C VAL A 99 9.98 4.30 4.48
N GLN A 100 10.62 5.35 5.00
CA GLN A 100 11.26 5.34 6.32
C GLN A 100 10.27 5.20 7.49
N GLN A 101 9.01 5.58 7.29
CA GLN A 101 7.96 5.42 8.29
C GLN A 101 7.40 3.99 8.35
N ILE A 102 7.68 3.16 7.35
CA ILE A 102 7.29 1.75 7.34
C ILE A 102 8.24 0.98 8.26
N ASP A 103 7.72 0.50 9.38
CA ASP A 103 8.48 -0.32 10.31
C ASP A 103 8.94 -1.63 9.63
N GLY A 104 10.21 -1.98 9.80
CA GLY A 104 10.80 -3.17 9.19
C GLY A 104 11.43 -2.94 7.81
N VAL A 105 11.38 -1.73 7.24
CA VAL A 105 12.15 -1.40 6.04
C VAL A 105 13.63 -1.29 6.40
N THR A 106 14.47 -2.04 5.71
CA THR A 106 15.91 -2.03 5.92
C THR A 106 16.60 -0.96 5.06
N PHE A 107 17.83 -0.62 5.43
CA PHE A 107 18.65 0.30 4.62
C PHE A 107 18.94 -0.28 3.23
N GLU A 108 19.12 -1.60 3.13
CA GLU A 108 19.32 -2.31 1.87
C GLU A 108 18.08 -2.22 0.97
N GLU A 109 16.87 -2.34 1.53
CA GLU A 109 15.62 -2.19 0.78
C GLU A 109 15.47 -0.77 0.24
N LEU A 110 15.81 0.26 1.03
CA LEU A 110 15.85 1.64 0.56
C LEU A 110 16.88 1.85 -0.56
N ALA A 111 18.07 1.26 -0.43
CA ALA A 111 19.10 1.30 -1.44
C ALA A 111 18.75 0.47 -2.70
N GLY A 112 17.86 -0.49 -2.56
CA GLY A 112 17.37 -1.33 -3.65
C GLY A 112 16.38 -0.67 -4.59
N ILE A 113 15.94 0.56 -4.30
CA ILE A 113 15.06 1.32 -5.20
C ILE A 113 15.80 1.65 -6.49
N ARG A 114 15.27 1.20 -7.62
CA ARG A 114 15.91 1.32 -8.92
C ARG A 114 14.97 1.91 -9.98
N LYS A 115 15.55 2.69 -10.89
CA LYS A 115 14.84 3.19 -12.07
C LYS A 115 14.77 2.10 -13.14
N THR A 116 13.61 1.93 -13.75
CA THR A 116 13.40 1.02 -14.88
C THR A 116 13.63 1.71 -16.22
N PRO A 117 13.81 0.94 -17.33
CA PRO A 117 13.90 1.52 -18.68
C PRO A 117 12.65 2.33 -19.06
N GLU A 118 11.49 2.00 -18.51
CA GLU A 118 10.21 2.68 -18.75
C GLU A 118 10.07 3.99 -17.96
N SER A 119 11.10 4.40 -17.25
CA SER A 119 11.11 5.58 -16.38
C SER A 119 10.19 5.46 -15.15
N CYS A 120 9.91 4.23 -14.72
CA CYS A 120 9.31 3.92 -13.44
C CYS A 120 10.39 3.64 -12.38
N TYR A 121 9.99 3.48 -11.14
CA TYR A 121 10.86 3.05 -10.05
C TYR A 121 10.30 1.78 -9.43
N GLU A 122 11.18 0.84 -9.11
CA GLU A 122 10.82 -0.43 -8.47
C GLU A 122 11.51 -0.56 -7.11
N ALA A 123 10.77 -1.11 -6.16
CA ALA A 123 11.27 -1.49 -4.85
C ALA A 123 10.50 -2.69 -4.31
N THR A 124 11.12 -3.46 -3.43
CA THR A 124 10.44 -4.47 -2.62
C THR A 124 10.47 -4.01 -1.17
N LEU A 125 9.29 -3.79 -0.60
CA LEU A 125 9.11 -3.27 0.76
C LEU A 125 8.18 -4.19 1.54
N LEU A 126 8.65 -4.76 2.65
CA LEU A 126 7.87 -5.67 3.52
C LEU A 126 7.22 -6.84 2.75
N GLY A 127 7.91 -7.37 1.74
CA GLY A 127 7.40 -8.45 0.88
C GLY A 127 6.41 -8.00 -0.19
N LEU A 128 6.15 -6.70 -0.30
CA LEU A 128 5.33 -6.10 -1.36
C LEU A 128 6.23 -5.55 -2.46
N ASP A 129 6.08 -6.04 -3.67
CA ASP A 129 6.72 -5.47 -4.85
C ASP A 129 5.98 -4.21 -5.29
N ILE A 130 6.68 -3.07 -5.31
CA ILE A 130 6.09 -1.78 -5.67
C ILE A 130 6.75 -1.25 -6.95
N THR A 131 5.92 -0.84 -7.90
CA THR A 131 6.34 -0.09 -9.08
C THR A 131 5.69 1.28 -9.04
N PHE A 132 6.50 2.33 -9.01
CA PHE A 132 6.05 3.72 -9.05
C PHE A 132 6.16 4.25 -10.47
N CYS A 133 5.04 4.59 -11.09
CA CYS A 133 4.99 5.10 -12.46
C CYS A 133 4.21 6.41 -12.56
N GLY A 134 4.59 7.26 -13.53
CA GLY A 134 3.68 8.25 -14.09
C GLY A 134 2.77 7.61 -15.14
N VAL A 135 1.76 8.33 -15.56
CA VAL A 135 0.81 7.85 -16.60
C VAL A 135 1.56 7.44 -17.87
N ASP A 136 2.57 8.18 -18.29
CA ASP A 136 3.35 7.88 -19.49
C ASP A 136 4.19 6.59 -19.38
N GLY A 137 4.50 6.16 -18.16
CA GLY A 137 5.23 4.92 -17.91
C GLY A 137 4.32 3.69 -17.93
N LEU A 138 3.06 3.86 -17.60
CA LEU A 138 2.10 2.75 -17.49
C LEU A 138 1.91 2.01 -18.82
N ASP A 139 1.84 2.74 -19.94
CA ASP A 139 1.64 2.16 -21.28
C ASP A 139 2.78 1.22 -21.71
N ARG A 140 3.93 1.31 -21.05
CA ARG A 140 5.14 0.53 -21.35
C ARG A 140 5.35 -0.64 -20.39
N LEU A 141 4.56 -0.69 -19.30
CA LEU A 141 4.65 -1.78 -18.34
C LEU A 141 3.96 -3.03 -18.89
N THR A 142 4.66 -4.16 -18.78
CA THR A 142 4.02 -5.47 -18.91
C THR A 142 3.44 -5.87 -17.56
N ILE A 143 2.14 -5.91 -17.50
CA ILE A 143 1.40 -6.28 -16.30
C ILE A 143 1.06 -7.77 -16.33
#